data_bd41f3bf4ff4f562f674e954255948de
#
_entry.id   bd41f3bf4ff4f562f674e954255948de
#
_cell.length_a   1.000
_cell.length_b   1.000
_cell.length_c   1.000
_cell.angle_alpha   90.00
_cell.angle_beta   90.00
_cell.angle_gamma   90.00
#
_symmetry.space_group_name_H-M   'P 1'
#
loop_
_entity.id
_entity.type
_entity.pdbx_description
1 polymer ?
#
loop_
_entity_poly.entity_id
_entity_poly.type
_entity_poly.pdbx_seq_one_letter_code
_entity_poly.pdbx_strand_id
1 'polypeptide(L)'
;MGYSAVTLHGSKTQEQREAALLSVREGKTEVLVATDLAGRGIDVPDVSLVVNFNMATNIESYTHRVGRTGRAGKSGVAITFLGNEDNDVLYDLKQMLGKSAISRVPEELRKHEAAQQKSQRGGNRKPVEESSGFGGKGGGWA
;
A
#
# COMPACT_ATOMS: atom_id res chain seq x y z
N MET A 1 -6.45 -21.66 -0.64
CA MET A 1 -5.83 -21.29 -1.92
C MET A 1 -4.33 -21.29 -1.72
N GLY A 2 -3.57 -21.92 -2.58
CA GLY A 2 -2.14 -22.19 -2.37
C GLY A 2 -1.20 -21.20 -3.01
N TYR A 3 -1.38 -19.89 -2.79
CA TYR A 3 -0.40 -18.91 -3.24
C TYR A 3 0.80 -18.86 -2.29
N SER A 4 2.00 -18.82 -2.84
CA SER A 4 3.21 -18.55 -2.07
C SER A 4 3.32 -17.08 -1.74
N ALA A 5 3.49 -16.75 -0.47
CA ALA A 5 3.57 -15.38 0.00
C ALA A 5 4.77 -15.15 0.92
N VAL A 6 5.38 -13.98 0.82
CA VAL A 6 6.41 -13.48 1.74
C VAL A 6 6.00 -12.14 2.31
N THR A 7 6.51 -11.82 3.48
CA THR A 7 6.23 -10.56 4.18
C THR A 7 7.48 -9.69 4.25
N LEU A 8 7.27 -8.39 4.21
CA LEU A 8 8.30 -7.37 4.31
C LEU A 8 7.84 -6.28 5.27
N HIS A 9 8.46 -6.18 6.44
CA HIS A 9 8.13 -5.20 7.48
C HIS A 9 9.36 -4.76 8.28
N GLY A 10 9.21 -3.75 9.12
CA GLY A 10 10.32 -3.12 9.84
C GLY A 10 11.10 -4.05 10.78
N SER A 11 10.46 -5.12 11.27
CA SER A 11 11.13 -6.10 12.16
C SER A 11 11.97 -7.13 11.41
N LYS A 12 11.93 -7.16 10.09
CA LYS A 12 12.77 -8.05 9.28
C LYS A 12 14.19 -7.53 9.21
N THR A 13 15.17 -8.43 9.25
CA THR A 13 16.57 -8.08 8.99
C THR A 13 16.77 -7.72 7.53
N GLN A 14 17.89 -7.04 7.22
CA GLN A 14 18.22 -6.71 5.83
C GLN A 14 18.37 -7.97 4.97
N GLU A 15 18.97 -9.03 5.50
CA GLU A 15 19.09 -10.31 4.80
C GLU A 15 17.73 -10.95 4.49
N GLN A 16 16.79 -10.89 5.44
CA GLN A 16 15.43 -11.39 5.24
C GLN A 16 14.69 -10.57 4.18
N ARG A 17 14.87 -9.24 4.15
CA ARG A 17 14.28 -8.36 3.14
C ARG A 17 14.80 -8.68 1.75
N GLU A 18 16.11 -8.81 1.61
CA GLU A 18 16.75 -9.15 0.34
C GLU A 18 16.32 -10.52 -0.17
N ALA A 19 16.24 -11.51 0.71
CA ALA A 19 15.76 -12.85 0.36
C ALA A 19 14.29 -12.84 -0.10
N ALA A 20 13.42 -12.07 0.55
CA ALA A 20 12.01 -11.92 0.16
C ALA A 20 11.88 -11.29 -1.23
N LEU A 21 12.62 -10.21 -1.49
CA LEU A 21 12.61 -9.53 -2.79
C LEU A 21 13.17 -10.40 -3.90
N LEU A 22 14.25 -11.10 -3.65
CA LEU A 22 14.86 -12.02 -4.61
C LEU A 22 13.88 -13.14 -4.98
N SER A 23 13.18 -13.68 -4.01
CA SER A 23 12.17 -14.73 -4.21
C SER A 23 11.02 -14.24 -5.13
N VAL A 24 10.59 -12.99 -4.98
CA VAL A 24 9.58 -12.37 -5.86
C VAL A 24 10.14 -12.13 -7.26
N ARG A 25 11.37 -11.60 -7.37
CA ARG A 25 12.01 -11.35 -8.67
C ARG A 25 12.23 -12.63 -9.48
N GLU A 26 12.56 -13.71 -8.82
CA GLU A 26 12.76 -15.02 -9.46
C GLU A 26 11.46 -15.77 -9.74
N GLY A 27 10.32 -15.20 -9.38
CA GLY A 27 9.02 -15.84 -9.59
C GLY A 27 8.73 -17.03 -8.67
N LYS A 28 9.54 -17.25 -7.64
CA LYS A 28 9.33 -18.31 -6.64
C LYS A 28 8.19 -17.99 -5.69
N THR A 29 7.96 -16.70 -5.47
CA THR A 29 6.91 -16.17 -4.61
C THR A 29 6.00 -15.27 -5.42
N GLU A 30 4.70 -15.52 -5.33
CA GLU A 30 3.69 -14.83 -6.12
C GLU A 30 3.15 -13.57 -5.43
N VAL A 31 3.17 -13.54 -4.11
CA VAL A 31 2.58 -12.48 -3.30
C VAL A 31 3.59 -11.88 -2.33
N LEU A 32 3.76 -10.57 -2.41
CA LEU A 32 4.54 -9.79 -1.43
C LEU A 32 3.57 -8.97 -0.57
N VAL A 33 3.59 -9.21 0.73
CA VAL A 33 2.85 -8.40 1.70
C VAL A 33 3.83 -7.46 2.39
N ALA A 34 3.66 -6.17 2.22
CA ALA A 34 4.60 -5.16 2.71
C ALA A 34 3.90 -4.00 3.43
N THR A 35 4.61 -3.40 4.39
CA THR A 35 4.23 -2.10 4.96
C THR A 35 4.87 -0.96 4.17
N ASP A 36 4.35 0.26 4.31
CA ASP A 36 4.92 1.43 3.64
C ASP A 36 6.38 1.68 4.03
N LEU A 37 6.70 1.50 5.29
CA LEU A 37 8.05 1.71 5.80
C LEU A 37 9.04 0.75 5.16
N ALA A 38 8.65 -0.51 5.03
CA ALA A 38 9.47 -1.53 4.40
C ALA A 38 9.54 -1.38 2.87
N GLY A 39 8.53 -0.77 2.27
CA GLY A 39 8.43 -0.54 0.83
C GLY A 39 9.25 0.64 0.31
N ARG A 40 9.77 1.51 1.17
CA ARG A 40 10.58 2.66 0.77
C ARG A 40 11.99 2.24 0.37
N GLY A 41 12.45 2.76 -0.76
CA GLY A 41 13.79 2.50 -1.27
C GLY A 41 14.01 1.07 -1.79
N ILE A 42 12.95 0.29 -1.95
CA ILE A 42 13.01 -1.07 -2.46
C ILE A 42 12.70 -1.06 -3.94
N ASP A 43 13.58 -1.65 -4.72
CA ASP A 43 13.37 -1.95 -6.11
C ASP A 43 12.51 -3.23 -6.25
N VAL A 44 11.20 -3.05 -6.10
CA VAL A 44 10.24 -4.12 -6.37
C VAL A 44 10.06 -4.22 -7.88
N PRO A 45 10.15 -5.42 -8.47
CA PRO A 45 9.88 -5.60 -9.89
C PRO A 45 8.45 -5.17 -10.22
N ASP A 46 8.21 -4.85 -11.50
CA ASP A 46 6.87 -4.54 -11.97
C ASP A 46 5.91 -5.70 -11.65
N VAL A 47 4.85 -5.40 -10.94
CA VAL A 47 3.84 -6.38 -10.55
C VAL A 47 2.55 -6.16 -11.32
N SER A 48 1.80 -7.20 -11.58
CA SER A 48 0.55 -7.12 -12.33
C SER A 48 -0.61 -6.54 -11.53
N LEU A 49 -0.55 -6.68 -10.21
CA LEU A 49 -1.61 -6.25 -9.30
C LEU A 49 -1.03 -5.66 -8.02
N VAL A 50 -1.52 -4.50 -7.63
CA VAL A 50 -1.31 -3.92 -6.29
C VAL A 50 -2.63 -3.91 -5.54
N VAL A 51 -2.63 -4.45 -4.34
CA VAL A 51 -3.79 -4.41 -3.45
C VAL A 51 -3.46 -3.58 -2.21
N ASN A 52 -4.13 -2.46 -2.04
CA ASN A 52 -4.07 -1.66 -0.83
C ASN A 52 -5.17 -2.13 0.12
N PHE A 53 -4.83 -3.00 1.04
CA PHE A 53 -5.77 -3.47 2.06
C PHE A 53 -6.19 -2.33 2.99
N ASN A 54 -5.24 -1.47 3.34
CA ASN A 54 -5.47 -0.19 4.01
C ASN A 54 -5.07 0.93 3.07
N MET A 55 -5.90 1.96 2.97
CA MET A 55 -5.54 3.16 2.20
C MET A 55 -4.32 3.84 2.82
N ALA A 56 -3.46 4.38 1.98
CA ALA A 56 -2.36 5.23 2.41
C ALA A 56 -2.88 6.50 3.10
N THR A 57 -2.14 7.01 4.05
CA THR A 57 -2.52 8.20 4.83
C THR A 57 -2.42 9.51 4.03
N ASN A 58 -1.69 9.49 2.93
CA ASN A 58 -1.54 10.62 2.01
C ASN A 58 -1.44 10.13 0.57
N ILE A 59 -1.64 11.05 -0.36
CA ILE A 59 -1.68 10.71 -1.79
C ILE A 59 -0.31 10.33 -2.35
N GLU A 60 0.75 10.87 -1.80
CA GLU A 60 2.12 10.56 -2.22
C GLU A 60 2.45 9.09 -1.94
N SER A 61 2.14 8.60 -0.75
CA SER A 61 2.31 7.19 -0.40
C SER A 61 1.43 6.27 -1.25
N TYR A 62 0.20 6.68 -1.52
CA TYR A 62 -0.68 5.95 -2.45
C TYR A 62 -0.06 5.83 -3.84
N THR A 63 0.43 6.93 -4.37
CA THR A 63 1.08 6.98 -5.70
C THR A 63 2.30 6.07 -5.76
N HIS A 64 3.11 6.05 -4.72
CA HIS A 64 4.27 5.15 -4.61
C HIS A 64 3.86 3.67 -4.60
N ARG A 65 2.79 3.33 -3.88
CA ARG A 65 2.28 1.94 -3.83
C ARG A 65 1.78 1.49 -5.20
N VAL A 66 0.90 2.24 -5.82
CA VAL A 66 0.33 1.87 -7.13
C VAL A 66 1.35 1.95 -8.25
N GLY A 67 2.37 2.77 -8.10
CA GLY A 67 3.49 2.88 -9.04
C GLY A 67 4.39 1.64 -9.12
N ARG A 68 4.07 0.56 -8.40
CA ARG A 68 4.71 -0.76 -8.55
C ARG A 68 4.12 -1.57 -9.71
N THR A 69 3.02 -1.11 -10.26
CA THR A 69 2.38 -1.73 -11.43
C THR A 69 2.23 -0.73 -12.58
N GLY A 70 2.02 -1.21 -13.78
CA GLY A 70 1.81 -0.36 -14.96
C GLY A 70 3.01 0.44 -15.42
N ARG A 71 4.22 0.00 -15.11
CA ARG A 71 5.47 0.68 -15.49
C ARG A 71 5.85 0.44 -16.95
N ALA A 72 6.61 1.37 -17.51
CA ALA A 72 7.20 1.28 -18.84
C ALA A 72 6.18 0.98 -19.96
N GLY A 73 5.00 1.60 -19.91
CA GLY A 73 3.95 1.44 -20.89
C GLY A 73 3.14 0.15 -20.74
N LYS A 74 3.39 -0.66 -19.71
CA LYS A 74 2.61 -1.86 -19.40
C LYS A 74 1.33 -1.49 -18.68
N SER A 75 0.27 -2.27 -18.89
CA SER A 75 -0.96 -2.16 -18.11
C SER A 75 -0.80 -2.80 -16.74
N GLY A 76 -1.43 -2.22 -15.72
CA GLY A 76 -1.47 -2.76 -14.39
C GLY A 76 -2.79 -2.47 -13.71
N VAL A 77 -3.09 -3.20 -12.65
CA VAL A 77 -4.31 -3.05 -11.86
C VAL A 77 -3.96 -2.70 -10.43
N ALA A 78 -4.65 -1.73 -9.86
CA ALA A 78 -4.60 -1.40 -8.44
C ALA A 78 -6.00 -1.46 -7.85
N ILE A 79 -6.13 -2.17 -6.74
CA ILE A 79 -7.37 -2.28 -5.97
C ILE A 79 -7.13 -1.69 -4.59
N THR A 80 -8.00 -0.82 -4.14
CA THR A 80 -7.88 -0.18 -2.83
C THR A 80 -9.19 -0.29 -2.06
N PHE A 81 -9.10 -0.78 -0.84
CA PHE A 81 -10.23 -0.76 0.09
C PHE A 81 -10.24 0.57 0.85
N LEU A 82 -11.38 1.24 0.82
CA LEU A 82 -11.60 2.52 1.49
C LEU A 82 -12.60 2.36 2.63
N GLY A 83 -12.29 2.97 3.76
CA GLY A 83 -13.16 3.05 4.93
C GLY A 83 -13.44 4.49 5.33
N ASN A 84 -14.28 4.68 6.33
CA ASN A 84 -14.61 6.02 6.85
C ASN A 84 -13.40 6.76 7.43
N GLU A 85 -12.40 6.03 7.90
CA GLU A 85 -11.13 6.56 8.37
C GLU A 85 -10.29 7.24 7.29
N ASP A 86 -10.60 6.99 6.02
CA ASP A 86 -9.85 7.50 4.87
C ASP A 86 -10.39 8.81 4.31
N ASN A 87 -11.40 9.40 4.94
CA ASN A 87 -12.09 10.60 4.45
C ASN A 87 -11.12 11.76 4.14
N ASP A 88 -10.05 11.90 4.91
CA ASP A 88 -9.09 13.00 4.73
C ASP A 88 -8.30 12.92 3.42
N VAL A 89 -8.22 11.76 2.81
CA VAL A 89 -7.45 11.54 1.58
C VAL A 89 -8.33 11.42 0.32
N LEU A 90 -9.63 11.32 0.47
CA LEU A 90 -10.56 11.06 -0.63
C LEU A 90 -10.58 12.18 -1.69
N TYR A 91 -10.46 13.43 -1.26
CA TYR A 91 -10.39 14.56 -2.20
C TYR A 91 -9.15 14.44 -3.12
N ASP A 92 -7.99 14.24 -2.53
CA ASP A 92 -6.73 14.12 -3.29
C ASP A 92 -6.75 12.89 -4.20
N LEU A 93 -7.33 11.77 -3.74
CA LEU A 93 -7.51 10.58 -4.54
C LEU A 93 -8.39 10.84 -5.76
N LYS A 94 -9.53 11.49 -5.56
CA LYS A 94 -10.44 11.88 -6.65
C LYS A 94 -9.74 12.78 -7.66
N GLN A 95 -9.00 13.78 -7.21
CA GLN A 95 -8.26 14.69 -8.08
C GLN A 95 -7.20 13.97 -8.90
N MET A 96 -6.46 13.07 -8.26
CA MET A 96 -5.42 12.28 -8.94
C MET A 96 -6.02 11.36 -10.01
N LEU A 97 -7.08 10.64 -9.68
CA LEU A 97 -7.76 9.75 -10.63
C LEU A 97 -8.38 10.53 -11.81
N GLY A 98 -8.94 11.71 -11.54
CA GLY A 98 -9.52 12.57 -12.56
C GLY A 98 -8.51 13.13 -13.56
N LYS A 99 -7.24 13.22 -13.20
CA LYS A 99 -6.16 13.65 -14.10
C LYS A 99 -5.60 12.53 -14.96
N SER A 100 -5.89 11.28 -14.64
CA SER A 100 -5.42 10.13 -15.41
C SER A 100 -6.26 9.95 -16.68
N ALA A 101 -5.61 9.74 -17.82
CA ALA A 101 -6.27 9.48 -19.09
C ALA A 101 -6.99 8.12 -19.14
N ILE A 102 -6.58 7.16 -18.31
CA ILE A 102 -7.06 5.77 -18.34
C ILE A 102 -7.80 5.35 -17.07
N SER A 103 -7.60 6.06 -15.97
CA SER A 103 -8.30 5.79 -14.71
C SER A 103 -9.69 6.41 -14.71
N ARG A 104 -10.63 5.72 -14.10
CA ARG A 104 -11.98 6.23 -13.89
C ARG A 104 -12.20 6.54 -12.42
N VAL A 105 -12.87 7.63 -12.13
CA VAL A 105 -13.33 7.93 -10.78
C VAL A 105 -14.63 7.15 -10.54
N PRO A 106 -14.67 6.19 -9.61
CA PRO A 106 -15.91 5.53 -9.25
C PRO A 106 -16.96 6.53 -8.80
N GLU A 107 -18.23 6.25 -9.12
CA GLU A 107 -19.30 7.19 -8.83
C GLU A 107 -19.47 7.43 -7.32
N GLU A 108 -19.29 6.42 -6.52
CA GLU A 108 -19.33 6.52 -5.06
C GLU A 108 -18.26 7.48 -4.54
N LEU A 109 -17.05 7.44 -5.09
CA LEU A 109 -15.99 8.37 -4.73
C LEU A 109 -16.29 9.79 -5.26
N ARG A 110 -16.78 9.90 -6.48
CA ARG A 110 -17.11 11.18 -7.09
C ARG A 110 -18.17 11.96 -6.31
N LYS A 111 -19.16 11.25 -5.78
CA LYS A 111 -20.27 11.82 -5.01
C LYS A 111 -20.01 11.87 -3.50
N HIS A 112 -18.97 11.22 -3.01
CA HIS A 112 -18.69 11.18 -1.59
C HIS A 112 -18.42 12.58 -1.04
N GLU A 113 -19.09 12.92 0.07
CA GLU A 113 -19.00 14.25 0.67
C GLU A 113 -17.57 14.65 1.01
N ALA A 114 -16.80 13.75 1.60
CA ALA A 114 -15.40 14.00 1.94
C ALA A 114 -14.48 14.20 0.72
N ALA A 115 -14.90 13.82 -0.48
CA ALA A 115 -14.17 14.02 -1.72
C ALA A 115 -14.47 15.36 -2.42
N GLN A 116 -15.42 16.15 -1.92
CA GLN A 116 -15.81 17.42 -2.54
C GLN A 116 -14.86 18.57 -2.17
N GLN A 117 -14.25 18.51 -1.00
CA GLN A 117 -13.38 19.57 -0.50
C GLN A 117 -12.11 18.97 0.12
N LYS A 118 -10.99 19.67 -0.08
CA LYS A 118 -9.74 19.29 0.57
C LYS A 118 -9.87 19.40 2.08
N SER A 119 -9.51 18.34 2.77
CA SER A 119 -9.51 18.35 4.24
C SER A 119 -8.55 19.42 4.77
N GLN A 120 -9.01 20.25 5.67
CA GLN A 120 -8.17 21.24 6.37
C GLN A 120 -7.29 20.59 7.44
N ARG A 121 -7.59 19.35 7.79
CA ARG A 121 -6.70 18.53 8.63
C ARG A 121 -5.61 17.98 7.72
N GLY A 122 -4.62 18.83 7.43
CA GLY A 122 -3.48 18.44 6.63
C GLY A 122 -2.91 17.11 7.10
N GLY A 123 -2.61 16.24 6.16
CA GLY A 123 -2.28 14.83 6.30
C GLY A 123 -1.21 14.43 7.33
N ASN A 124 -1.39 14.81 8.56
CA ASN A 124 -0.58 14.47 9.72
C ASN A 124 -1.27 13.41 10.57
N ARG A 125 -1.88 12.40 9.93
CA ARG A 125 -2.01 11.14 10.63
C ARG A 125 -0.59 10.61 10.77
N LYS A 126 -0.06 10.69 12.00
CA LYS A 126 1.15 9.97 12.34
C LYS A 126 0.97 8.54 11.83
N PRO A 127 1.97 7.94 11.19
CA PRO A 127 1.94 6.51 10.93
C PRO A 127 1.46 5.86 12.23
N VAL A 128 0.54 4.90 12.13
CA VAL A 128 0.25 4.05 13.29
C VAL A 128 1.60 3.50 13.68
N GLU A 129 2.17 4.02 14.76
CA GLU A 129 3.30 3.39 15.39
C GLU A 129 2.80 1.98 15.66
N GLU A 130 3.35 1.00 14.95
CA GLU A 130 3.24 -0.38 15.40
C GLU A 130 3.65 -0.31 16.85
N SER A 131 2.67 -0.38 17.73
CA SER A 131 2.95 -0.44 19.15
C SER A 131 3.80 -1.69 19.33
N SER A 132 5.09 -1.48 19.45
CA SER A 132 6.05 -2.48 19.94
C SER A 132 5.77 -2.77 21.40
N GLY A 133 4.51 -2.92 21.74
CA GLY A 133 3.95 -3.19 23.06
C GLY A 133 3.44 -4.60 23.17
N PHE A 134 4.12 -5.57 22.61
CA PHE A 134 4.01 -6.94 23.08
C PHE A 134 5.26 -7.32 23.87
N GLY A 135 5.44 -6.62 24.99
CA GLY A 135 6.16 -7.15 26.13
C GLY A 135 5.37 -8.30 26.74
N GLY A 136 5.21 -9.37 26.02
CA GLY A 136 4.68 -10.63 26.50
C GLY A 136 5.76 -11.32 27.31
N LYS A 137 5.74 -11.17 28.63
CA LYS A 137 6.36 -12.13 29.54
C LYS A 137 5.82 -13.51 29.25
N GLY A 138 6.73 -14.43 28.97
CA GLY A 138 6.70 -15.81 29.37
C GLY A 138 5.49 -16.64 28.97
N GLY A 139 5.71 -17.54 28.09
CA GLY A 139 4.87 -18.68 27.80
C GLY A 139 5.47 -19.45 26.64
N GLY A 140 6.29 -20.43 26.96
CA GLY A 140 6.90 -21.26 25.93
C GLY A 140 5.85 -21.96 25.10
N TRP A 141 6.01 -21.81 23.82
CA TRP A 141 5.45 -22.73 22.85
C TRP A 141 6.62 -23.55 22.31
N ALA A 142 6.69 -24.75 22.81
CA ALA A 142 7.57 -25.73 22.22
C ALA A 142 7.07 -26.14 20.83
#